data_e078967bf39d3a473f946f97f8764f8c
#
_entry.id   e078967bf39d3a473f946f97f8764f8c
#
_cell.length_a   1.000
_cell.length_b   1.000
_cell.length_c   1.000
_cell.angle_alpha   90.00
_cell.angle_beta   90.00
_cell.angle_gamma   90.00
#
_symmetry.space_group_name_H-M   'P 1'
#
loop_
_entity.id
_entity.type
_entity.pdbx_description
1 polymer ?
#
loop_
_entity_poly.entity_id
_entity_poly.type
_entity_poly.pdbx_seq_one_letter_code
_entity_poly.pdbx_strand_id
1 'polypeptide(L)'
;TKTLRNLILSGVFFGITMYSYALSYFLIPIFLICISLYLLYTKEISFRRVLLWAACVCITALPVILFVCSLLFHWETIHFLGLTISPIASERMSDVGVTSFWENIKDIIKITLTCGSYRLDAVPKFYTLYPLSIPFIVLGFIGAVYSFLVSLCKRTFQADSIYLLFFLSGLITIGLSGSGYVYRANSFFICYLFFLIKGLFLCCHFLSSYHTGFMLLLS
;
A
#
# COMPACT_ATOMS: atom_id res chain seq x y z
N THR A 1 4.13 7.36 19.16
CA THR A 1 3.95 7.13 20.63
C THR A 1 3.34 5.77 20.86
N LYS A 2 4.02 4.91 21.67
CA LYS A 2 3.62 3.50 21.94
C LYS A 2 2.47 3.42 22.99
N THR A 3 1.58 4.40 23.02
CA THR A 3 0.48 4.42 23.99
C THR A 3 -0.68 3.52 23.54
N LEU A 4 -1.35 2.87 24.47
CA LEU A 4 -2.51 2.02 24.21
C LEU A 4 -3.61 2.77 23.45
N ARG A 5 -3.83 4.05 23.80
CA ARG A 5 -4.79 4.91 23.13
C ARG A 5 -4.52 5.04 21.63
N ASN A 6 -3.26 5.30 21.24
CA ASN A 6 -2.91 5.46 19.82
C ASN A 6 -3.03 4.14 19.05
N LEU A 7 -2.76 3.02 19.72
CA LEU A 7 -2.95 1.70 19.15
C LEU A 7 -4.43 1.43 18.83
N ILE A 8 -5.32 1.69 19.78
CA ILE A 8 -6.77 1.55 19.60
C ILE A 8 -7.26 2.49 18.49
N LEU A 9 -6.89 3.77 18.55
CA LEU A 9 -7.29 4.74 17.53
C LEU A 9 -6.83 4.32 16.12
N SER A 10 -5.59 3.87 15.97
CA SER A 10 -5.11 3.39 14.66
C SER A 10 -5.89 2.18 14.17
N GLY A 11 -6.23 1.23 15.06
CA GLY A 11 -7.06 0.07 14.71
C GLY A 11 -8.45 0.48 14.23
N VAL A 12 -9.09 1.42 14.91
CA VAL A 12 -10.39 1.97 14.53
C VAL A 12 -10.32 2.66 13.16
N PHE A 13 -9.30 3.52 12.94
CA PHE A 13 -9.15 4.21 11.65
C PHE A 13 -8.88 3.23 10.50
N PHE A 14 -8.06 2.21 10.68
CA PHE A 14 -7.87 1.19 9.66
C PHE A 14 -9.16 0.41 9.37
N GLY A 15 -9.94 0.07 10.39
CA GLY A 15 -11.24 -0.54 10.20
C GLY A 15 -12.21 0.35 9.42
N ILE A 16 -12.27 1.66 9.73
CA ILE A 16 -13.08 2.64 8.98
C ILE A 16 -12.61 2.76 7.53
N THR A 17 -11.30 2.74 7.28
CA THR A 17 -10.74 2.85 5.93
C THR A 17 -11.24 1.73 5.01
N MET A 18 -11.59 0.56 5.56
CA MET A 18 -12.15 -0.54 4.75
C MET A 18 -13.51 -0.19 4.11
N TYR A 19 -14.22 0.80 4.61
CA TYR A 19 -15.49 1.25 4.00
C TYR A 19 -15.31 2.22 2.82
N SER A 20 -14.10 2.71 2.59
CA SER A 20 -13.87 3.76 1.60
C SER A 20 -13.97 3.27 0.16
N TYR A 21 -13.49 2.07 -0.13
CA TYR A 21 -13.42 1.53 -1.50
C TYR A 21 -13.22 0.01 -1.52
N ALA A 22 -13.79 -0.68 -2.51
CA ALA A 22 -13.75 -2.14 -2.61
C ALA A 22 -12.31 -2.73 -2.61
N LEU A 23 -11.33 -2.07 -3.24
CA LEU A 23 -9.93 -2.50 -3.20
C LEU A 23 -9.34 -2.49 -1.78
N SER A 24 -9.87 -1.65 -0.88
CA SER A 24 -9.45 -1.60 0.52
C SER A 24 -9.70 -2.92 1.25
N TYR A 25 -10.67 -3.73 0.78
CA TYR A 25 -10.97 -5.04 1.37
C TYR A 25 -9.80 -6.02 1.27
N PHE A 26 -8.96 -5.87 0.26
CA PHE A 26 -7.75 -6.68 0.08
C PHE A 26 -6.49 -5.92 0.51
N LEU A 27 -6.36 -4.66 0.11
CA LEU A 27 -5.18 -3.84 0.38
C LEU A 27 -4.91 -3.70 1.89
N ILE A 28 -5.92 -3.32 2.66
CA ILE A 28 -5.73 -3.03 4.08
C ILE A 28 -5.36 -4.30 4.87
N PRO A 29 -6.07 -5.44 4.76
CA PRO A 29 -5.66 -6.66 5.46
C PRO A 29 -4.25 -7.13 5.08
N ILE A 30 -3.89 -7.13 3.79
CA ILE A 30 -2.55 -7.52 3.35
C ILE A 30 -1.49 -6.61 3.98
N PHE A 31 -1.71 -5.29 3.92
CA PHE A 31 -0.80 -4.32 4.54
C PHE A 31 -0.69 -4.51 6.05
N LEU A 32 -1.82 -4.71 6.75
CA LEU A 32 -1.83 -4.90 8.21
C LEU A 32 -1.09 -6.18 8.62
N ILE A 33 -1.20 -7.24 7.84
CA ILE A 33 -0.43 -8.47 8.07
C ILE A 33 1.06 -8.18 7.88
N CYS A 34 1.47 -7.60 6.76
CA CYS A 34 2.86 -7.30 6.45
C CYS A 34 3.51 -6.38 7.50
N ILE A 35 2.81 -5.30 7.87
CA ILE A 35 3.35 -4.34 8.86
C ILE A 35 3.39 -4.95 10.26
N SER A 36 2.41 -5.80 10.64
CA SER A 36 2.40 -6.49 11.93
C SER A 36 3.58 -7.45 12.05
N LEU A 37 3.84 -8.25 11.02
CA LEU A 37 4.99 -9.15 10.97
C LEU A 37 6.31 -8.38 11.07
N TYR A 38 6.43 -7.27 10.35
CA TYR A 38 7.60 -6.40 10.40
C TYR A 38 7.82 -5.80 11.81
N LEU A 39 6.76 -5.26 12.43
CA LEU A 39 6.85 -4.68 13.78
C LEU A 39 7.14 -5.72 14.87
N LEU A 40 6.63 -6.94 14.72
CA LEU A 40 6.97 -8.06 15.59
C LEU A 40 8.44 -8.49 15.42
N TYR A 41 8.90 -8.57 14.18
CA TYR A 41 10.27 -8.95 13.86
C TYR A 41 11.29 -7.95 14.42
N THR A 42 11.02 -6.66 14.27
CA THR A 42 11.85 -5.56 14.80
C THR A 42 11.66 -5.33 16.30
N LYS A 43 10.79 -6.12 16.97
CA LYS A 43 10.47 -6.04 18.41
C LYS A 43 9.91 -4.67 18.85
N GLU A 44 9.33 -3.91 17.91
CA GLU A 44 8.70 -2.61 18.20
C GLU A 44 7.38 -2.75 18.94
N ILE A 45 6.67 -3.87 18.71
CA ILE A 45 5.38 -4.16 19.33
C ILE A 45 5.35 -5.60 19.85
N SER A 46 4.66 -5.84 20.94
CA SER A 46 4.45 -7.20 21.46
C SER A 46 3.26 -7.87 20.78
N PHE A 47 3.29 -9.21 20.69
CA PHE A 47 2.21 -9.99 20.09
C PHE A 47 0.82 -9.70 20.70
N ARG A 48 0.75 -9.52 22.02
CA ARG A 48 -0.51 -9.13 22.71
C ARG A 48 -1.08 -7.81 22.19
N ARG A 49 -0.21 -6.83 21.91
CA ARG A 49 -0.63 -5.53 21.36
C ARG A 49 -1.09 -5.66 19.91
N VAL A 50 -0.46 -6.52 19.11
CA VAL A 50 -0.91 -6.81 17.75
C VAL A 50 -2.31 -7.44 17.78
N LEU A 51 -2.55 -8.41 18.66
CA LEU A 51 -3.88 -9.02 18.83
C LEU A 51 -4.95 -7.99 19.21
N LEU A 52 -4.64 -7.10 20.16
CA LEU A 52 -5.57 -6.03 20.54
C LEU A 52 -5.86 -5.09 19.35
N TRP A 53 -4.82 -4.72 18.62
CA TRP A 53 -4.96 -3.88 17.42
C TRP A 53 -5.81 -4.55 16.35
N ALA A 54 -5.53 -5.82 16.05
CA ALA A 54 -6.31 -6.62 15.11
C ALA A 54 -7.77 -6.74 15.55
N ALA A 55 -8.03 -6.96 16.86
CA ALA A 55 -9.39 -6.99 17.40
C ALA A 55 -10.12 -5.65 17.16
N CYS A 56 -9.47 -4.50 17.38
CA CYS A 56 -10.06 -3.19 17.11
C CYS A 56 -10.41 -3.02 15.62
N VAL A 57 -9.50 -3.45 14.70
CA VAL A 57 -9.76 -3.43 13.26
C VAL A 57 -10.96 -4.33 12.92
N CYS A 58 -10.96 -5.57 13.40
CA CYS A 58 -12.03 -6.53 13.11
C CYS A 58 -13.40 -6.08 13.62
N ILE A 59 -13.45 -5.54 14.85
CA ILE A 59 -14.71 -5.03 15.43
C ILE A 59 -15.25 -3.87 14.59
N THR A 60 -14.37 -2.94 14.21
CA THR A 60 -14.79 -1.76 13.43
C THR A 60 -15.15 -2.13 11.99
N ALA A 61 -14.43 -3.07 11.37
CA ALA A 61 -14.66 -3.52 10.00
C ALA A 61 -15.69 -4.68 9.91
N LEU A 62 -16.30 -5.10 11.01
CA LEU A 62 -17.15 -6.30 11.06
C LEU A 62 -18.23 -6.36 9.97
N PRO A 63 -19.01 -5.32 9.68
CA PRO A 63 -19.97 -5.33 8.57
C PRO A 63 -19.32 -5.60 7.21
N VAL A 64 -18.15 -5.01 6.94
CA VAL A 64 -17.40 -5.24 5.68
C VAL A 64 -16.87 -6.66 5.61
N ILE A 65 -16.35 -7.19 6.72
CA ILE A 65 -15.88 -8.57 6.80
C ILE A 65 -17.03 -9.54 6.51
N LEU A 66 -18.19 -9.34 7.12
CA LEU A 66 -19.39 -10.16 6.86
C LEU A 66 -19.82 -10.06 5.40
N PHE A 67 -19.79 -8.87 4.81
CA PHE A 67 -20.07 -8.66 3.38
C PHE A 67 -19.09 -9.43 2.50
N VAL A 68 -17.78 -9.32 2.73
CA VAL A 68 -16.77 -10.06 1.96
C VAL A 68 -16.93 -11.57 2.14
N CYS A 69 -17.18 -12.03 3.36
CA CYS A 69 -17.46 -13.44 3.62
C CYS A 69 -18.73 -13.94 2.89
N SER A 70 -19.80 -13.14 2.87
CA SER A 70 -21.03 -13.51 2.15
C SER A 70 -20.78 -13.67 0.65
N LEU A 71 -19.90 -12.83 0.07
CA LEU A 71 -19.51 -12.97 -1.34
C LEU A 71 -18.63 -14.19 -1.60
N LEU A 72 -17.65 -14.47 -0.74
CA LEU A 72 -16.71 -15.58 -0.93
C LEU A 72 -17.34 -16.94 -0.69
N PHE A 73 -18.24 -17.05 0.29
CA PHE A 73 -18.90 -18.30 0.68
C PHE A 73 -20.30 -18.45 0.11
N HIS A 74 -20.74 -17.52 -0.76
CA HIS A 74 -22.06 -17.51 -1.37
C HIS A 74 -23.20 -17.60 -0.32
N TRP A 75 -23.03 -16.89 0.80
CA TRP A 75 -24.06 -16.84 1.84
C TRP A 75 -25.28 -16.07 1.32
N GLU A 76 -26.44 -16.46 1.82
CA GLU A 76 -27.66 -15.69 1.64
C GLU A 76 -27.61 -14.35 2.40
N THR A 77 -28.65 -13.54 2.23
CA THR A 77 -28.77 -12.26 2.94
C THR A 77 -28.61 -12.43 4.44
N ILE A 78 -27.69 -11.70 5.05
CA ILE A 78 -27.40 -11.71 6.48
C ILE A 78 -28.05 -10.50 7.13
N HIS A 79 -28.82 -10.70 8.18
CA HIS A 79 -29.32 -9.62 9.03
C HIS A 79 -28.44 -9.51 10.29
N PHE A 80 -27.73 -8.38 10.44
CA PHE A 80 -26.82 -8.14 11.54
C PHE A 80 -27.00 -6.73 12.11
N LEU A 81 -27.34 -6.59 13.39
CA LEU A 81 -27.52 -5.30 14.08
C LEU A 81 -28.42 -4.30 13.31
N GLY A 82 -29.49 -4.76 12.71
CA GLY A 82 -30.39 -3.93 11.91
C GLY A 82 -29.91 -3.60 10.49
N LEU A 83 -28.72 -4.08 10.12
CA LEU A 83 -28.20 -3.98 8.75
C LEU A 83 -28.57 -5.24 7.97
N THR A 84 -29.04 -5.05 6.75
CA THR A 84 -29.27 -6.14 5.80
C THR A 84 -28.08 -6.20 4.85
N ILE A 85 -27.26 -7.24 4.94
CA ILE A 85 -26.10 -7.47 4.11
C ILE A 85 -26.50 -8.50 3.06
N SER A 86 -26.73 -8.05 1.83
CA SER A 86 -27.06 -8.91 0.69
C SER A 86 -25.86 -9.07 -0.21
N PRO A 87 -25.57 -10.29 -0.71
CA PRO A 87 -24.56 -10.48 -1.74
C PRO A 87 -25.03 -9.73 -2.99
N ILE A 88 -24.21 -8.80 -3.46
CA ILE A 88 -24.48 -8.12 -4.74
C ILE A 88 -24.09 -9.11 -5.83
N ALA A 89 -25.04 -9.59 -6.60
CA ALA A 89 -24.79 -10.32 -7.84
C ALA A 89 -24.21 -9.35 -8.86
N SER A 90 -22.91 -9.07 -8.76
CA SER A 90 -22.24 -8.19 -9.71
C SER A 90 -21.31 -9.00 -10.59
N GLU A 91 -21.42 -8.83 -11.89
CA GLU A 91 -20.49 -9.33 -12.90
C GLU A 91 -19.03 -8.89 -12.62
N ARG A 92 -18.84 -7.87 -11.77
CA ARG A 92 -17.53 -7.35 -11.37
C ARG A 92 -16.69 -8.30 -10.52
N MET A 93 -17.28 -9.33 -9.91
CA MET A 93 -16.52 -10.34 -9.17
C MET A 93 -15.84 -11.35 -10.10
N SER A 94 -16.29 -11.50 -11.35
CA SER A 94 -15.63 -12.34 -12.37
C SER A 94 -14.25 -11.79 -12.78
N ASP A 95 -13.97 -10.50 -12.52
CA ASP A 95 -12.69 -9.87 -12.82
C ASP A 95 -11.58 -10.21 -11.81
N VAL A 96 -11.93 -10.86 -10.69
CA VAL A 96 -10.97 -11.32 -9.68
C VAL A 96 -10.44 -12.68 -10.07
N GLY A 97 -9.25 -12.75 -10.64
CA GLY A 97 -8.62 -14.00 -11.03
C GLY A 97 -7.11 -14.00 -10.89
N VAL A 98 -6.55 -15.10 -10.40
CA VAL A 98 -5.09 -15.28 -10.23
C VAL A 98 -4.39 -15.56 -11.56
N THR A 99 -5.14 -15.92 -12.60
CA THR A 99 -4.60 -16.37 -13.90
C THR A 99 -3.78 -15.32 -14.64
N SER A 100 -3.96 -14.04 -14.32
CA SER A 100 -3.26 -12.91 -14.97
C SER A 100 -2.47 -12.03 -13.99
N PHE A 101 -2.09 -12.56 -12.83
CA PHE A 101 -1.43 -11.79 -11.75
C PHE A 101 -0.26 -10.92 -12.26
N TRP A 102 0.68 -11.52 -12.97
CA TRP A 102 1.85 -10.81 -13.47
C TRP A 102 1.52 -9.85 -14.61
N GLU A 103 0.53 -10.16 -15.41
CA GLU A 103 0.03 -9.27 -16.47
C GLU A 103 -0.62 -8.04 -15.84
N ASN A 104 -1.45 -8.22 -14.83
CA ASN A 104 -2.05 -7.12 -14.08
C ASN A 104 -1.01 -6.17 -13.48
N ILE A 105 0.08 -6.72 -12.89
CA ILE A 105 1.19 -5.90 -12.36
C ILE A 105 1.90 -5.15 -13.48
N LYS A 106 2.22 -5.80 -14.60
CA LYS A 106 2.86 -5.15 -15.75
C LYS A 106 1.99 -4.03 -16.30
N ASP A 107 0.70 -4.28 -16.45
CA ASP A 107 -0.25 -3.31 -16.98
C ASP A 107 -0.37 -2.10 -16.08
N ILE A 108 -0.52 -2.25 -14.77
CA ILE A 108 -0.63 -1.10 -13.88
C ILE A 108 0.66 -0.27 -13.85
N ILE A 109 1.81 -0.92 -13.88
CA ILE A 109 3.10 -0.22 -13.97
C ILE A 109 3.17 0.55 -15.29
N LYS A 110 2.81 -0.08 -16.42
CA LYS A 110 2.77 0.55 -17.73
C LYS A 110 1.80 1.74 -17.74
N ILE A 111 0.57 1.55 -17.31
CA ILE A 111 -0.45 2.60 -17.24
C ILE A 111 0.02 3.78 -16.35
N THR A 112 0.71 3.49 -15.25
CA THR A 112 1.18 4.53 -14.33
C THR A 112 2.37 5.32 -14.89
N LEU A 113 3.26 4.66 -15.66
CA LEU A 113 4.44 5.27 -16.26
C LEU A 113 4.17 5.93 -17.60
N THR A 114 3.12 5.52 -18.29
CA THR A 114 2.81 6.01 -19.65
C THR A 114 1.41 6.64 -19.69
N CYS A 115 1.23 7.62 -20.55
CA CYS A 115 -0.08 8.22 -20.83
C CYS A 115 -1.02 7.28 -21.64
N GLY A 116 -0.74 6.00 -21.71
CA GLY A 116 -1.31 5.06 -22.66
C GLY A 116 -2.67 4.45 -22.29
N SER A 117 -3.39 4.96 -21.31
CA SER A 117 -4.71 4.43 -21.05
C SER A 117 -5.73 5.12 -21.94
N TYR A 118 -6.26 4.38 -22.92
CA TYR A 118 -7.40 4.77 -23.75
C TYR A 118 -8.73 4.71 -22.97
N ARG A 119 -8.68 4.76 -21.65
CA ARG A 119 -9.86 4.56 -20.79
C ARG A 119 -10.34 5.91 -20.27
N LEU A 120 -11.62 5.96 -19.91
CA LEU A 120 -12.36 7.17 -19.51
C LEU A 120 -11.77 7.96 -18.33
N ASP A 121 -10.84 7.35 -17.57
CA ASP A 121 -10.20 7.92 -16.39
C ASP A 121 -8.84 8.57 -16.67
N ALA A 122 -8.38 8.55 -17.93
CA ALA A 122 -7.13 9.17 -18.33
C ALA A 122 -7.38 10.36 -19.26
N VAL A 123 -6.68 11.46 -18.99
CA VAL A 123 -6.68 12.63 -19.88
C VAL A 123 -5.65 12.38 -20.97
N PRO A 124 -6.05 12.32 -22.26
CA PRO A 124 -5.12 12.10 -23.34
C PRO A 124 -3.96 13.11 -23.33
N LYS A 125 -2.75 12.64 -23.60
CA LYS A 125 -1.50 13.43 -23.61
C LYS A 125 -0.98 13.89 -22.23
N PHE A 126 -1.67 13.61 -21.11
CA PHE A 126 -1.12 13.88 -19.80
C PHE A 126 -0.56 12.59 -19.20
N TYR A 127 0.66 12.65 -18.70
CA TYR A 127 1.31 11.54 -18.02
C TYR A 127 0.76 11.41 -16.60
N THR A 128 0.50 10.20 -16.17
CA THR A 128 0.11 9.91 -14.77
C THR A 128 1.24 10.28 -13.80
N LEU A 129 2.49 9.97 -14.18
CA LEU A 129 3.70 10.44 -13.51
C LEU A 129 4.50 11.29 -14.49
N TYR A 130 4.98 12.44 -14.02
CA TYR A 130 5.83 13.29 -14.85
C TYR A 130 7.14 12.56 -15.19
N PRO A 131 7.53 12.45 -16.48
CA PRO A 131 8.70 11.65 -16.86
C PRO A 131 9.99 12.04 -16.13
N LEU A 132 10.16 13.33 -15.84
CA LEU A 132 11.31 13.83 -15.08
C LEU A 132 11.34 13.32 -13.63
N SER A 133 10.21 12.95 -13.03
CA SER A 133 10.15 12.42 -11.67
C SER A 133 10.55 10.95 -11.59
N ILE A 134 10.47 10.20 -12.68
CA ILE A 134 10.70 8.75 -12.69
C ILE A 134 12.09 8.35 -12.18
N PRO A 135 13.21 8.97 -12.62
CA PRO A 135 14.54 8.62 -12.10
C PRO A 135 14.65 8.79 -10.58
N PHE A 136 14.05 9.85 -10.03
CA PHE A 136 14.06 10.09 -8.58
C PHE A 136 13.17 9.11 -7.82
N ILE A 137 12.01 8.73 -8.38
CA ILE A 137 11.15 7.69 -7.80
C ILE A 137 11.89 6.36 -7.73
N VAL A 138 12.59 5.97 -8.82
CA VAL A 138 13.38 4.74 -8.86
C VAL A 138 14.51 4.78 -7.84
N LEU A 139 15.26 5.88 -7.76
CA LEU A 139 16.33 6.04 -6.78
C LEU A 139 15.79 5.98 -5.34
N GLY A 140 14.68 6.65 -5.06
CA GLY A 140 14.04 6.62 -3.75
C GLY A 140 13.49 5.24 -3.39
N PHE A 141 12.92 4.51 -4.37
CA PHE A 141 12.49 3.12 -4.18
C PHE A 141 13.68 2.22 -3.81
N ILE A 142 14.78 2.30 -4.56
CA ILE A 142 16.02 1.55 -4.25
C ILE A 142 16.51 1.90 -2.83
N GLY A 143 16.51 3.19 -2.48
CA GLY A 143 16.86 3.64 -1.14
C GLY A 143 15.93 3.13 -0.04
N ALA A 144 14.62 2.99 -0.33
CA ALA A 144 13.65 2.40 0.60
C ALA A 144 13.86 0.90 0.78
N VAL A 145 14.13 0.17 -0.31
CA VAL A 145 14.49 -1.25 -0.28
C VAL A 145 15.76 -1.47 0.54
N TYR A 146 16.80 -0.67 0.29
CA TYR A 146 18.04 -0.73 1.07
C TYR A 146 17.78 -0.49 2.56
N SER A 147 17.03 0.56 2.93
CA SER A 147 16.65 0.86 4.31
C SER A 147 15.90 -0.32 4.95
N PHE A 148 14.98 -0.94 4.21
CA PHE A 148 14.23 -2.10 4.67
C PHE A 148 15.14 -3.31 4.94
N LEU A 149 16.04 -3.63 4.01
CA LEU A 149 16.99 -4.74 4.18
C LEU A 149 17.91 -4.51 5.38
N VAL A 150 18.46 -3.31 5.54
CA VAL A 150 19.28 -2.94 6.71
C VAL A 150 18.47 -3.06 8.00
N SER A 151 17.21 -2.64 7.98
CA SER A 151 16.26 -2.77 9.09
C SER A 151 16.06 -4.23 9.50
N LEU A 152 15.89 -5.13 8.52
CA LEU A 152 15.77 -6.57 8.78
C LEU A 152 17.06 -7.14 9.37
N CYS A 153 18.23 -6.80 8.81
CA CYS A 153 19.53 -7.28 9.31
C CYS A 153 19.81 -6.81 10.75
N LYS A 154 19.52 -5.53 11.03
CA LYS A 154 19.80 -4.91 12.34
C LYS A 154 18.65 -5.09 13.34
N ARG A 155 17.52 -5.61 12.92
CA ARG A 155 16.26 -5.70 13.69
C ARG A 155 15.85 -4.36 14.30
N THR A 156 15.98 -3.28 13.53
CA THR A 156 15.64 -1.93 13.93
C THR A 156 14.52 -1.39 13.05
N PHE A 157 13.56 -0.70 13.63
CA PHE A 157 12.47 -0.11 12.86
C PHE A 157 12.97 1.06 12.00
N GLN A 158 12.54 1.07 10.73
CA GLN A 158 12.76 2.16 9.80
C GLN A 158 11.42 2.60 9.21
N ALA A 159 11.10 3.90 9.29
CA ALA A 159 9.83 4.45 8.83
C ALA A 159 9.60 4.25 7.32
N ASP A 160 10.66 4.24 6.52
CA ASP A 160 10.62 3.99 5.08
C ASP A 160 9.98 2.64 4.74
N SER A 161 10.13 1.66 5.62
CA SER A 161 9.58 0.31 5.46
C SER A 161 8.04 0.32 5.40
N ILE A 162 7.38 1.30 6.03
CA ILE A 162 5.92 1.43 5.98
C ILE A 162 5.45 1.66 4.54
N TYR A 163 6.08 2.62 3.85
CA TYR A 163 5.71 2.97 2.48
C TYR A 163 6.06 1.85 1.50
N LEU A 164 7.19 1.17 1.71
CA LEU A 164 7.56 0.02 0.90
C LEU A 164 6.57 -1.13 1.08
N LEU A 165 6.21 -1.49 2.32
CA LEU A 165 5.25 -2.55 2.61
C LEU A 165 3.85 -2.19 2.09
N PHE A 166 3.44 -0.92 2.18
CA PHE A 166 2.17 -0.46 1.63
C PHE A 166 2.16 -0.56 0.10
N PHE A 167 3.25 -0.16 -0.57
CA PHE A 167 3.41 -0.30 -2.02
C PHE A 167 3.36 -1.77 -2.46
N LEU A 168 4.09 -2.67 -1.79
CA LEU A 168 4.07 -4.11 -2.08
C LEU A 168 2.68 -4.72 -1.86
N SER A 169 1.99 -4.31 -0.80
CA SER A 169 0.60 -4.74 -0.55
C SER A 169 -0.35 -4.27 -1.66
N GLY A 170 -0.13 -3.06 -2.18
CA GLY A 170 -0.85 -2.54 -3.33
C GLY A 170 -0.60 -3.36 -4.60
N LEU A 171 0.66 -3.73 -4.88
CA LEU A 171 0.99 -4.59 -6.01
C LEU A 171 0.32 -5.95 -5.92
N ILE A 172 0.35 -6.58 -4.73
CA ILE A 172 -0.34 -7.87 -4.51
C ILE A 172 -1.84 -7.71 -4.76
N THR A 173 -2.46 -6.66 -4.21
CA THR A 173 -3.89 -6.39 -4.37
C THR A 173 -4.27 -6.22 -5.84
N ILE A 174 -3.49 -5.46 -6.61
CA ILE A 174 -3.76 -5.26 -8.04
C ILE A 174 -3.51 -6.53 -8.83
N GLY A 175 -2.45 -7.26 -8.50
CA GLY A 175 -2.21 -8.57 -9.12
C GLY A 175 -3.41 -9.49 -9.00
N LEU A 176 -4.10 -9.47 -7.86
CA LEU A 176 -5.29 -10.29 -7.58
C LEU A 176 -6.58 -9.73 -8.18
N SER A 177 -6.74 -8.41 -8.25
CA SER A 177 -8.01 -7.75 -8.60
C SER A 177 -8.12 -7.24 -10.04
N GLY A 178 -7.06 -7.40 -10.84
CA GLY A 178 -6.97 -6.87 -12.19
C GLY A 178 -6.56 -5.38 -12.24
N SER A 179 -5.87 -5.02 -13.33
CA SER A 179 -5.18 -3.72 -13.47
C SER A 179 -5.96 -2.65 -14.23
N GLY A 180 -7.00 -3.01 -14.85
CA GLY A 180 -7.67 -2.27 -15.94
C GLY A 180 -7.84 -0.75 -15.86
N TYR A 181 -7.60 -0.08 -14.70
CA TYR A 181 -7.95 1.34 -14.53
C TYR A 181 -6.92 2.08 -13.65
N VAL A 182 -6.63 3.36 -13.99
CA VAL A 182 -5.70 4.22 -13.23
C VAL A 182 -6.16 4.46 -11.80
N TYR A 183 -7.47 4.58 -11.56
CA TYR A 183 -8.00 4.78 -10.20
C TYR A 183 -7.69 3.62 -9.25
N ARG A 184 -7.41 2.42 -9.76
CA ARG A 184 -6.93 1.30 -8.93
C ARG A 184 -5.50 1.51 -8.43
N ALA A 185 -4.72 2.39 -9.09
CA ALA A 185 -3.37 2.78 -8.69
C ALA A 185 -3.32 3.89 -7.63
N ASN A 186 -4.46 4.40 -7.15
CA ASN A 186 -4.50 5.52 -6.20
C ASN A 186 -3.68 5.26 -4.94
N SER A 187 -3.61 4.02 -4.47
CA SER A 187 -2.76 3.62 -3.33
C SER A 187 -1.27 3.82 -3.60
N PHE A 188 -0.83 3.81 -4.85
CA PHE A 188 0.58 3.97 -5.20
C PHE A 188 1.04 5.43 -5.18
N PHE A 189 0.15 6.39 -5.43
CA PHE A 189 0.55 7.79 -5.54
C PHE A 189 1.21 8.31 -4.28
N ILE A 190 0.72 7.92 -3.10
CA ILE A 190 1.36 8.31 -1.83
C ILE A 190 2.76 7.69 -1.71
N CYS A 191 2.94 6.45 -2.19
CA CYS A 191 4.24 5.78 -2.19
C CYS A 191 5.19 6.42 -3.20
N TYR A 192 4.70 6.74 -4.41
CA TYR A 192 5.50 7.43 -5.42
C TYR A 192 5.96 8.81 -4.96
N LEU A 193 5.08 9.56 -4.28
CA LEU A 193 5.45 10.85 -3.69
C LEU A 193 6.55 10.67 -2.63
N PHE A 194 6.41 9.68 -1.77
CA PHE A 194 7.44 9.36 -0.79
C PHE A 194 8.76 8.97 -1.45
N PHE A 195 8.74 8.08 -2.45
CA PHE A 195 9.96 7.68 -3.16
C PHE A 195 10.58 8.85 -3.92
N LEU A 196 9.77 9.73 -4.51
CA LEU A 196 10.24 10.95 -5.17
C LEU A 196 11.02 11.84 -4.19
N ILE A 197 10.42 12.16 -3.04
CA ILE A 197 11.04 12.99 -2.02
C ILE A 197 12.34 12.35 -1.51
N LYS A 198 12.32 11.04 -1.23
CA LYS A 198 13.49 10.29 -0.79
C LYS A 198 14.59 10.29 -1.85
N GLY A 199 14.24 10.10 -3.12
CA GLY A 199 15.20 10.13 -4.22
C GLY A 199 15.85 11.49 -4.42
N LEU A 200 15.06 12.57 -4.36
CA LEU A 200 15.58 13.94 -4.38
C LEU A 200 16.53 14.19 -3.20
N PHE A 201 16.16 13.76 -2.00
CA PHE A 201 17.00 13.90 -0.82
C PHE A 201 18.34 13.16 -0.97
N LEU A 202 18.33 11.93 -1.51
CA LEU A 202 19.54 11.16 -1.78
C LEU A 202 20.43 11.86 -2.81
N CYS A 203 19.87 12.41 -3.88
CA CYS A 203 20.60 13.20 -4.87
C CYS A 203 21.24 14.44 -4.25
N CYS A 204 20.49 15.21 -3.47
CA CYS A 204 21.02 16.43 -2.81
C CYS A 204 22.14 16.09 -1.84
N HIS A 205 21.98 15.02 -1.06
CA HIS A 205 23.02 14.56 -0.13
C HIS A 205 24.29 14.13 -0.87
N PHE A 206 24.17 13.39 -1.96
CA PHE A 206 25.30 12.96 -2.77
C PHE A 206 26.05 14.17 -3.38
N LEU A 207 25.31 15.13 -3.96
CA LEU A 207 25.91 16.34 -4.53
C LEU A 207 26.63 17.19 -3.46
N SER A 208 26.05 17.34 -2.28
CA SER A 208 26.65 18.06 -1.16
C SER A 208 27.95 17.39 -0.68
N SER A 209 27.95 16.06 -0.57
CA SER A 209 29.15 15.30 -0.16
C SER A 209 30.26 15.40 -1.22
N TYR A 210 29.89 15.40 -2.50
CA TYR A 210 30.85 15.56 -3.59
C TYR A 210 31.48 16.96 -3.58
N HIS A 211 30.68 18.02 -3.38
CA HIS A 211 31.15 19.39 -3.32
C HIS A 211 32.13 19.60 -2.15
N THR A 212 31.83 19.06 -0.96
CA THR A 212 32.71 19.14 0.22
C THR A 212 34.03 18.38 -0.02
N GLY A 213 33.97 17.19 -0.62
CA GLY A 213 35.16 16.41 -0.97
C GLY A 213 36.03 17.12 -2.01
N PHE A 214 35.43 17.77 -3.01
CA PHE A 214 36.15 18.54 -4.03
C PHE A 214 36.84 19.77 -3.46
N MET A 215 36.19 20.49 -2.54
CA MET A 215 36.78 21.65 -1.87
C MET A 215 37.96 21.26 -0.96
N LEU A 216 37.91 20.06 -0.32
CA LEU A 216 39.04 19.52 0.47
C LEU A 216 40.23 19.07 -0.39
N LEU A 217 40.01 18.75 -1.66
CA LEU A 217 41.10 18.42 -2.60
C LEU A 217 41.76 19.65 -3.20
N LEU A 218 41.15 20.80 -3.13
CA LEU A 218 41.65 22.09 -3.64
C LEU A 218 42.32 22.95 -2.54
N SER A 219 42.17 22.59 -1.29
CA SER A 219 42.81 23.22 -0.13
C SER A 219 44.10 22.50 0.23
#